data_d1cb101beb369030c9f7305603cfe3de
#
_entry.id   d1cb101beb369030c9f7305603cfe3de
#
_cell.length_a   1.000
_cell.length_b   1.000
_cell.length_c   1.000
_cell.angle_alpha   90.00
_cell.angle_beta   90.00
_cell.angle_gamma   90.00
#
_symmetry.space_group_name_H-M   'P 1'
#
loop_
_entity.id
_entity.type
_entity.pdbx_description
1 polymer ?
#
loop_
_entity_poly.entity_id
_entity_poly.type
_entity_poly.pdbx_seq_one_letter_code
_entity_poly.pdbx_strand_id
1 'polypeptide(L)'
;MKKKVLAAILIAVGVLTGCGNSEPISSPIQTVEAEPIATDTKEVEQPAATESSADEVAPEHSYRSELTNEWIDEDLKDQRPIAVMVDNERTALPHFGTADADVVYEIMNSTLNDRITRFMVVVKDWEKIEQLGSIRSARPTNFMLAAEWNAVLCHHGGPYFINDWVAKDYSANFSGGFARFNNGKATEFTEYITYDTYTNSQKGK
;
A
#
# COMPACT_ATOMS: atom_id res chain seq x y z
N MET A 1 -37.70 3.56 62.60
CA MET A 1 -37.93 2.16 62.23
C MET A 1 -37.80 2.05 60.71
N LYS A 2 -36.68 1.56 60.22
CA LYS A 2 -36.36 1.40 58.78
C LYS A 2 -36.49 -0.08 58.44
N LYS A 3 -37.47 -0.45 57.63
CA LYS A 3 -37.64 -1.83 57.13
C LYS A 3 -36.67 -2.08 56.01
N LYS A 4 -35.79 -3.07 56.19
CA LYS A 4 -34.90 -3.60 55.13
C LYS A 4 -35.71 -4.64 54.36
N VAL A 5 -35.84 -4.41 53.02
CA VAL A 5 -36.39 -5.39 52.08
C VAL A 5 -35.22 -6.16 51.52
N LEU A 6 -35.18 -7.46 51.79
CA LEU A 6 -34.20 -8.40 51.25
C LEU A 6 -34.80 -8.96 49.93
N ALA A 7 -34.22 -8.66 48.81
CA ALA A 7 -34.59 -9.28 47.55
C ALA A 7 -33.68 -10.48 47.30
N ALA A 8 -34.25 -11.68 47.32
CA ALA A 8 -33.58 -12.91 46.95
C ALA A 8 -33.62 -13.09 45.44
N ILE A 9 -32.43 -13.14 44.81
CA ILE A 9 -32.28 -13.49 43.39
C ILE A 9 -32.06 -14.99 43.29
N LEU A 10 -33.05 -15.69 42.73
CA LEU A 10 -32.92 -17.10 42.37
C LEU A 10 -32.19 -17.20 41.00
N ILE A 11 -30.99 -17.76 41.03
CA ILE A 11 -30.26 -18.11 39.79
C ILE A 11 -30.66 -19.55 39.45
N ALA A 12 -31.40 -19.70 38.35
CA ALA A 12 -31.68 -21.01 37.76
C ALA A 12 -30.53 -21.38 36.81
N VAL A 13 -29.74 -22.36 37.22
CA VAL A 13 -28.72 -22.99 36.36
C VAL A 13 -29.41 -24.03 35.50
N GLY A 14 -29.63 -23.69 34.20
CA GLY A 14 -30.08 -24.65 33.21
C GLY A 14 -28.88 -25.36 32.61
N VAL A 15 -28.70 -26.62 32.94
CA VAL A 15 -27.74 -27.52 32.27
C VAL A 15 -28.40 -28.02 30.97
N LEU A 16 -27.98 -27.51 29.82
CA LEU A 16 -28.31 -28.09 28.54
C LEU A 16 -27.18 -29.01 28.09
N THR A 17 -27.36 -30.30 28.35
CA THR A 17 -26.60 -31.38 27.72
C THR A 17 -27.13 -31.58 26.30
N GLY A 18 -26.49 -30.94 25.31
CA GLY A 18 -26.72 -31.21 23.92
C GLY A 18 -25.61 -32.13 23.36
N CYS A 19 -25.83 -33.45 23.35
CA CYS A 19 -25.06 -34.36 22.54
C CYS A 19 -25.47 -34.14 21.09
N GLY A 20 -24.68 -33.40 20.33
CA GLY A 20 -24.76 -33.35 18.87
C GLY A 20 -23.73 -34.29 18.29
N ASN A 21 -24.18 -35.44 17.73
CA ASN A 21 -23.37 -36.25 16.87
C ASN A 21 -23.04 -35.44 15.60
N SER A 22 -21.77 -35.00 15.50
CA SER A 22 -21.24 -34.53 14.23
C SER A 22 -20.75 -35.72 13.42
N GLU A 23 -21.56 -36.16 12.48
CA GLU A 23 -21.09 -37.09 11.44
C GLU A 23 -20.06 -36.34 10.56
N PRO A 24 -18.95 -36.98 10.17
CA PRO A 24 -18.02 -36.40 9.24
C PRO A 24 -18.66 -36.33 7.86
N ILE A 25 -18.83 -35.11 7.35
CA ILE A 25 -19.24 -34.88 5.96
C ILE A 25 -18.08 -35.27 5.07
N SER A 26 -18.06 -36.52 4.62
CA SER A 26 -17.24 -36.97 3.51
C SER A 26 -17.99 -36.68 2.22
N SER A 27 -17.85 -35.48 1.71
CA SER A 27 -18.22 -35.18 0.33
C SER A 27 -17.16 -35.82 -0.57
N PRO A 28 -17.52 -36.72 -1.49
CA PRO A 28 -16.56 -37.22 -2.47
C PRO A 28 -16.14 -36.05 -3.35
N ILE A 29 -14.84 -35.81 -3.41
CA ILE A 29 -14.25 -34.94 -4.42
C ILE A 29 -14.59 -35.54 -5.75
N GLN A 30 -15.53 -34.96 -6.50
CA GLN A 30 -15.74 -35.32 -7.89
C GLN A 30 -14.51 -34.86 -8.66
N THR A 31 -13.68 -35.80 -9.04
CA THR A 31 -12.62 -35.56 -10.01
C THR A 31 -13.33 -35.26 -11.33
N VAL A 32 -13.43 -34.02 -11.69
CA VAL A 32 -13.85 -33.60 -13.02
C VAL A 32 -12.69 -33.97 -13.94
N GLU A 33 -12.87 -34.99 -14.72
CA GLU A 33 -11.96 -35.37 -15.79
C GLU A 33 -11.99 -34.23 -16.80
N ALA A 34 -10.88 -33.49 -16.88
CA ALA A 34 -10.74 -32.37 -17.81
C ALA A 34 -10.70 -32.95 -19.23
N GLU A 35 -11.75 -32.70 -20.01
CA GLU A 35 -11.70 -32.95 -21.45
C GLU A 35 -10.57 -32.10 -22.06
N PRO A 36 -9.78 -32.60 -23.00
CA PRO A 36 -8.73 -31.85 -23.63
C PRO A 36 -9.34 -30.69 -24.42
N ILE A 37 -9.13 -29.46 -23.94
CA ILE A 37 -9.42 -28.25 -24.70
C ILE A 37 -8.53 -28.30 -25.93
N ALA A 38 -9.13 -28.38 -27.11
CA ALA A 38 -8.41 -28.24 -28.37
C ALA A 38 -7.71 -26.88 -28.36
N THR A 39 -6.40 -26.91 -28.21
CA THR A 39 -5.54 -25.74 -28.27
C THR A 39 -5.48 -25.28 -29.71
N ASP A 40 -6.36 -24.35 -30.08
CA ASP A 40 -6.18 -23.57 -31.28
C ASP A 40 -5.00 -22.65 -31.01
N THR A 41 -3.82 -23.14 -31.31
CA THR A 41 -2.56 -22.38 -31.17
C THR A 41 -2.55 -21.32 -32.25
N LYS A 42 -3.30 -20.25 -32.06
CA LYS A 42 -2.93 -18.96 -32.64
C LYS A 42 -1.63 -18.58 -31.95
N GLU A 43 -0.57 -18.67 -32.72
CA GLU A 43 0.73 -18.12 -32.41
C GLU A 43 0.50 -16.65 -32.01
N VAL A 44 0.49 -16.40 -30.70
CA VAL A 44 0.53 -15.04 -30.17
C VAL A 44 1.93 -14.58 -30.55
N GLU A 45 2.03 -13.72 -31.58
CA GLU A 45 3.24 -12.96 -31.82
C GLU A 45 3.64 -12.32 -30.50
N GLN A 46 4.65 -12.90 -29.87
CA GLN A 46 5.32 -12.31 -28.74
C GLN A 46 5.80 -10.94 -29.20
N PRO A 47 5.41 -9.83 -28.54
CA PRO A 47 5.95 -8.52 -28.91
C PRO A 47 7.46 -8.70 -28.98
N ALA A 48 8.04 -8.41 -30.13
CA ALA A 48 9.47 -8.44 -30.32
C ALA A 48 10.06 -7.65 -29.15
N ALA A 49 10.88 -8.33 -28.32
CA ALA A 49 11.69 -7.67 -27.35
C ALA A 49 12.42 -6.57 -28.15
N THR A 50 12.11 -5.31 -27.87
CA THR A 50 12.82 -4.18 -28.45
C THR A 50 14.26 -4.41 -28.02
N GLU A 51 15.08 -4.88 -28.96
CA GLU A 51 16.51 -5.00 -28.73
C GLU A 51 16.97 -3.61 -28.28
N SER A 52 17.37 -3.53 -27.01
CA SER A 52 18.03 -2.33 -26.49
C SER A 52 19.19 -2.07 -27.42
N SER A 53 19.08 -1.05 -28.25
CA SER A 53 20.14 -0.66 -29.16
C SER A 53 21.38 -0.36 -28.31
N ALA A 54 22.41 -1.19 -28.47
CA ALA A 54 23.65 -1.14 -27.69
C ALA A 54 24.49 0.14 -27.92
N ASP A 55 23.96 1.12 -28.64
CA ASP A 55 24.66 2.33 -29.11
C ASP A 55 24.01 3.65 -28.67
N GLU A 56 23.11 3.63 -27.67
CA GLU A 56 22.57 4.90 -27.17
C GLU A 56 23.65 5.60 -26.31
N VAL A 57 24.20 6.68 -26.84
CA VAL A 57 25.20 7.49 -26.13
C VAL A 57 24.51 8.21 -24.97
N ALA A 58 25.01 7.98 -23.77
CA ALA A 58 24.51 8.65 -22.59
C ALA A 58 24.59 10.18 -22.72
N PRO A 59 23.50 10.93 -22.44
CA PRO A 59 23.58 12.37 -22.33
C PRO A 59 24.61 12.79 -21.26
N GLU A 60 25.23 13.97 -21.44
CA GLU A 60 26.14 14.50 -20.43
C GLU A 60 25.41 14.67 -19.08
N HIS A 61 26.10 14.39 -17.98
CA HIS A 61 25.57 14.49 -16.61
C HIS A 61 24.25 13.72 -16.38
N SER A 62 24.14 12.54 -16.99
CA SER A 62 22.96 11.68 -16.79
C SER A 62 23.35 10.24 -16.46
N TYR A 63 22.42 9.54 -15.81
CA TYR A 63 22.52 8.10 -15.57
C TYR A 63 21.16 7.43 -15.80
N ARG A 64 21.15 6.11 -15.95
CA ARG A 64 19.90 5.36 -16.10
C ARG A 64 19.21 5.22 -14.74
N SER A 65 17.99 5.72 -14.62
CA SER A 65 17.16 5.57 -13.44
C SER A 65 16.96 4.10 -13.11
N GLU A 66 17.14 3.74 -11.87
CA GLU A 66 16.85 2.40 -11.34
C GLU A 66 15.35 2.07 -11.35
N LEU A 67 14.47 3.09 -11.42
CA LEU A 67 13.03 2.93 -11.41
C LEU A 67 12.43 2.76 -12.81
N THR A 68 12.87 3.58 -13.76
CA THR A 68 12.26 3.67 -15.10
C THR A 68 13.18 3.25 -16.23
N ASN A 69 14.48 3.12 -15.96
CA ASN A 69 15.53 2.95 -16.95
C ASN A 69 15.61 4.13 -17.95
N GLU A 70 15.06 5.27 -17.64
CA GLU A 70 15.21 6.51 -18.40
C GLU A 70 16.49 7.25 -18.00
N TRP A 71 16.99 8.12 -18.90
CA TRP A 71 18.09 9.02 -18.57
C TRP A 71 17.61 10.15 -17.66
N ILE A 72 18.16 10.23 -16.46
CA ILE A 72 17.86 11.30 -15.50
C ILE A 72 19.16 11.96 -15.02
N ASP A 73 19.05 13.10 -14.35
CA ASP A 73 20.16 13.88 -13.84
C ASP A 73 21.06 13.06 -12.92
N GLU A 74 22.38 13.11 -13.14
CA GLU A 74 23.38 12.38 -12.35
C GLU A 74 23.38 12.81 -10.87
N ASP A 75 22.99 14.03 -10.55
CA ASP A 75 22.88 14.54 -9.18
C ASP A 75 21.86 13.75 -8.35
N LEU A 76 20.88 13.09 -9.00
CA LEU A 76 19.90 12.25 -8.34
C LEU A 76 20.40 10.84 -8.01
N LYS A 77 21.59 10.45 -8.46
CA LYS A 77 22.10 9.06 -8.36
C LYS A 77 22.09 8.53 -6.92
N ASP A 78 22.56 9.34 -5.98
CA ASP A 78 22.65 8.97 -4.58
C ASP A 78 21.39 9.34 -3.78
N GLN A 79 20.40 10.00 -4.42
CA GLN A 79 19.15 10.33 -3.80
C GLN A 79 18.29 9.08 -3.63
N ARG A 80 17.82 8.83 -2.40
CA ARG A 80 16.85 7.76 -2.16
C ARG A 80 15.49 8.13 -2.69
N PRO A 81 14.79 7.21 -3.38
CA PRO A 81 13.39 7.43 -3.74
C PRO A 81 12.51 7.57 -2.49
N ILE A 82 11.38 8.23 -2.63
CA ILE A 82 10.27 8.12 -1.67
C ILE A 82 9.19 7.22 -2.23
N ALA A 83 8.51 6.49 -1.34
CA ALA A 83 7.33 5.69 -1.66
C ALA A 83 6.15 6.22 -0.83
N VAL A 84 5.17 6.82 -1.45
CA VAL A 84 4.08 7.54 -0.75
C VAL A 84 2.78 6.76 -0.85
N MET A 85 2.15 6.50 0.31
CA MET A 85 0.84 5.85 0.35
C MET A 85 -0.25 6.86 0.03
N VAL A 86 -0.92 6.68 -1.11
CA VAL A 86 -1.97 7.59 -1.60
C VAL A 86 -3.32 6.88 -1.60
N ASP A 87 -4.34 7.57 -1.08
CA ASP A 87 -5.70 7.06 -1.07
C ASP A 87 -6.29 6.98 -2.47
N ASN A 88 -6.92 5.85 -2.80
CA ASN A 88 -7.59 5.65 -4.08
C ASN A 88 -9.12 5.53 -3.95
N GLU A 89 -9.67 6.01 -2.83
CA GLU A 89 -11.11 6.12 -2.70
C GLU A 89 -11.66 7.28 -3.54
N ARG A 90 -12.88 7.12 -4.02
CA ARG A 90 -13.55 8.17 -4.81
C ARG A 90 -13.60 9.53 -4.09
N THR A 91 -13.70 9.52 -2.77
CA THR A 91 -13.71 10.72 -1.92
C THR A 91 -12.36 11.42 -1.91
N ALA A 92 -11.27 10.70 -2.13
CA ALA A 92 -9.91 11.25 -2.15
C ALA A 92 -9.63 12.08 -3.43
N LEU A 93 -10.36 11.82 -4.52
CA LEU A 93 -10.12 12.48 -5.80
C LEU A 93 -10.32 14.01 -5.74
N PRO A 94 -9.56 14.80 -6.52
CA PRO A 94 -8.49 14.36 -7.43
C PRO A 94 -7.23 13.93 -6.66
N HIS A 95 -6.44 13.04 -7.28
CA HIS A 95 -5.08 12.77 -6.81
C HIS A 95 -4.16 13.95 -7.15
N PHE A 96 -3.14 14.15 -6.31
CA PHE A 96 -2.09 15.13 -6.54
C PHE A 96 -0.74 14.42 -6.63
N GLY A 97 0.11 14.81 -7.57
CA GLY A 97 1.47 14.33 -7.75
C GLY A 97 1.61 12.88 -8.26
N THR A 98 0.51 12.18 -8.56
CA THR A 98 0.59 10.81 -9.08
C THR A 98 1.02 10.73 -10.53
N ALA A 99 0.88 11.83 -11.29
CA ALA A 99 1.34 11.92 -12.67
C ALA A 99 2.87 12.11 -12.77
N ASP A 100 3.51 12.52 -11.68
CA ASP A 100 4.97 12.73 -11.60
C ASP A 100 5.68 11.48 -11.05
N ALA A 101 4.96 10.36 -10.91
CA ALA A 101 5.48 9.12 -10.36
C ALA A 101 6.35 8.38 -11.37
N ASP A 102 7.46 7.83 -10.89
CA ASP A 102 8.28 6.87 -11.65
C ASP A 102 7.60 5.49 -11.70
N VAL A 103 7.06 5.05 -10.56
CA VAL A 103 6.35 3.76 -10.44
C VAL A 103 5.11 3.93 -9.57
N VAL A 104 4.00 3.36 -10.00
CA VAL A 104 2.76 3.30 -9.21
C VAL A 104 2.34 1.86 -9.01
N TYR A 105 2.24 1.45 -7.76
CA TYR A 105 1.62 0.18 -7.38
C TYR A 105 0.19 0.42 -6.95
N GLU A 106 -0.76 -0.21 -7.60
CA GLU A 106 -2.13 -0.30 -7.10
C GLU A 106 -2.30 -1.59 -6.30
N ILE A 107 -2.59 -1.46 -5.02
CA ILE A 107 -2.58 -2.59 -4.08
C ILE A 107 -3.91 -2.65 -3.33
N MET A 108 -4.47 -3.85 -3.21
CA MET A 108 -5.65 -4.10 -2.38
C MET A 108 -5.37 -3.68 -0.93
N ASN A 109 -6.15 -2.72 -0.46
CA ASN A 109 -6.06 -2.24 0.92
C ASN A 109 -7.01 -2.98 1.86
N SER A 110 -8.24 -3.27 1.39
CA SER A 110 -9.28 -3.92 2.15
C SER A 110 -10.24 -4.68 1.23
N THR A 111 -10.72 -5.82 1.67
CA THR A 111 -11.83 -6.54 1.03
C THR A 111 -13.20 -6.03 1.46
N LEU A 112 -13.24 -5.19 2.49
CA LEU A 112 -14.41 -4.46 2.95
C LEU A 112 -14.58 -3.18 2.13
N ASN A 113 -15.73 -2.53 2.25
CA ASN A 113 -16.03 -1.24 1.60
C ASN A 113 -15.75 -1.27 0.08
N ASP A 114 -16.35 -2.23 -0.63
CA ASP A 114 -16.28 -2.37 -2.08
C ASP A 114 -14.86 -2.64 -2.64
N ARG A 115 -13.99 -3.24 -1.82
CA ARG A 115 -12.62 -3.63 -2.20
C ARG A 115 -11.73 -2.42 -2.55
N ILE A 116 -11.57 -1.53 -1.60
CA ILE A 116 -10.73 -0.35 -1.75
C ILE A 116 -9.28 -0.73 -2.03
N THR A 117 -8.71 -0.14 -3.06
CA THR A 117 -7.28 -0.15 -3.33
C THR A 117 -6.61 1.10 -2.77
N ARG A 118 -5.29 1.08 -2.73
CA ARG A 118 -4.41 2.24 -2.48
C ARG A 118 -3.29 2.24 -3.47
N PHE A 119 -2.82 3.42 -3.79
CA PHE A 119 -1.57 3.55 -4.51
C PHE A 119 -0.39 3.62 -3.55
N MET A 120 0.71 2.99 -3.93
CA MET A 120 2.03 3.32 -3.45
C MET A 120 2.78 3.95 -4.62
N VAL A 121 3.05 5.23 -4.50
CA VAL A 121 3.64 6.07 -5.54
C VAL A 121 5.12 6.22 -5.23
N VAL A 122 5.98 5.69 -6.11
CA VAL A 122 7.44 5.76 -5.95
C VAL A 122 7.99 6.85 -6.85
N VAL A 123 8.81 7.73 -6.27
CA VAL A 123 9.38 8.90 -6.97
C VAL A 123 10.85 9.06 -6.60
N LYS A 124 11.69 9.22 -7.63
CA LYS A 124 13.12 9.52 -7.46
C LYS A 124 13.35 11.01 -7.31
N ASP A 125 12.86 11.81 -8.25
CA ASP A 125 13.02 13.26 -8.27
C ASP A 125 11.88 13.96 -7.49
N TRP A 126 11.81 13.64 -6.20
CA TRP A 126 10.74 14.12 -5.32
C TRP A 126 10.83 15.63 -5.01
N GLU A 127 11.93 16.28 -5.31
CA GLU A 127 12.08 17.75 -5.14
C GLU A 127 11.24 18.54 -6.12
N LYS A 128 10.89 17.95 -7.26
CA LYS A 128 10.01 18.57 -8.27
C LYS A 128 8.53 18.46 -7.93
N ILE A 129 8.16 17.66 -6.93
CA ILE A 129 6.75 17.43 -6.58
C ILE A 129 6.26 18.53 -5.64
N GLU A 130 5.34 19.34 -6.13
CA GLU A 130 4.72 20.39 -5.33
C GLU A 130 3.83 19.81 -4.22
N GLN A 131 3.04 18.79 -4.55
CA GLN A 131 2.10 18.16 -3.62
C GLN A 131 1.81 16.71 -4.04
N LEU A 132 1.89 15.76 -3.11
CA LEU A 132 1.58 14.35 -3.36
C LEU A 132 0.68 13.78 -2.24
N GLY A 133 -0.42 13.14 -2.63
CA GLY A 133 -1.39 12.56 -1.68
C GLY A 133 -2.83 12.56 -2.22
N SER A 134 -3.83 12.37 -1.35
CA SER A 134 -3.81 12.39 0.13
C SER A 134 -3.15 11.16 0.73
N ILE A 135 -2.35 11.37 1.78
CA ILE A 135 -1.58 10.30 2.41
C ILE A 135 -2.45 9.43 3.30
N ARG A 136 -2.21 8.13 3.25
CA ARG A 136 -2.97 7.14 4.04
C ARG A 136 -2.07 6.07 4.67
N SER A 137 -2.73 5.17 5.39
CA SER A 137 -2.08 4.09 6.14
C SER A 137 -1.41 3.05 5.25
N ALA A 138 -0.26 2.54 5.70
CA ALA A 138 0.46 1.44 5.08
C ALA A 138 -0.10 0.06 5.48
N ARG A 139 0.34 -0.94 4.74
CA ARG A 139 0.16 -2.38 4.99
C ARG A 139 1.51 -3.08 4.89
N PRO A 140 1.68 -4.32 5.40
CA PRO A 140 2.94 -5.05 5.36
C PRO A 140 3.60 -5.09 3.97
N THR A 141 2.81 -5.32 2.92
CA THR A 141 3.30 -5.36 1.54
C THR A 141 4.00 -4.07 1.10
N ASN A 142 3.53 -2.91 1.60
CA ASN A 142 4.12 -1.63 1.23
C ASN A 142 5.55 -1.47 1.76
N PHE A 143 5.84 -1.99 2.96
CA PHE A 143 7.19 -1.98 3.53
C PHE A 143 8.15 -2.84 2.71
N MET A 144 7.70 -4.01 2.24
CA MET A 144 8.51 -4.89 1.39
C MET A 144 8.80 -4.23 0.04
N LEU A 145 7.79 -3.71 -0.63
CA LEU A 145 7.95 -3.06 -1.93
C LEU A 145 8.80 -1.79 -1.84
N ALA A 146 8.65 -0.99 -0.78
CA ALA A 146 9.50 0.18 -0.58
C ALA A 146 10.97 -0.22 -0.36
N ALA A 147 11.22 -1.33 0.36
CA ALA A 147 12.57 -1.85 0.59
C ALA A 147 13.25 -2.35 -0.70
N GLU A 148 12.51 -2.90 -1.66
CA GLU A 148 13.04 -3.31 -2.97
C GLU A 148 13.72 -2.16 -3.71
N TRP A 149 13.15 -0.97 -3.59
CA TRP A 149 13.67 0.27 -4.21
C TRP A 149 14.59 1.06 -3.28
N ASN A 150 14.92 0.54 -2.10
CA ASN A 150 15.58 1.32 -1.06
C ASN A 150 14.88 2.65 -0.77
N ALA A 151 13.56 2.72 -0.99
CA ALA A 151 12.77 3.92 -0.84
C ALA A 151 12.42 4.21 0.62
N VAL A 152 12.17 5.49 0.93
CA VAL A 152 11.61 5.90 2.22
C VAL A 152 10.10 5.88 2.13
N LEU A 153 9.45 4.99 2.89
CA LEU A 153 8.00 4.85 2.89
C LEU A 153 7.33 5.98 3.68
N CYS A 154 6.56 6.81 3.00
CA CYS A 154 5.78 7.90 3.59
C CYS A 154 4.31 7.47 3.73
N HIS A 155 3.81 7.38 4.96
CA HIS A 155 2.45 6.91 5.25
C HIS A 155 1.88 7.58 6.50
N HIS A 156 0.59 7.42 6.75
CA HIS A 156 -0.02 7.83 8.01
C HIS A 156 -0.64 6.64 8.72
N GLY A 157 0.09 6.12 9.69
CA GLY A 157 -0.34 5.00 10.52
C GLY A 157 -0.54 3.70 9.73
N GLY A 158 -1.36 2.84 10.32
CA GLY A 158 -1.74 1.54 9.80
C GLY A 158 -2.43 0.71 10.86
N PRO A 159 -2.88 -0.51 10.55
CA PRO A 159 -3.41 -1.44 11.54
C PRO A 159 -2.29 -1.90 12.48
N TYR A 160 -2.64 -2.34 13.70
CA TYR A 160 -1.68 -2.72 14.73
C TYR A 160 -0.62 -3.74 14.27
N PHE A 161 -0.93 -4.58 13.32
CA PHE A 161 -0.02 -5.62 12.82
C PHE A 161 1.08 -5.10 11.90
N ILE A 162 1.11 -3.80 11.55
CA ILE A 162 2.27 -3.21 10.85
C ILE A 162 3.42 -2.87 11.78
N ASN A 163 3.22 -2.84 13.10
CA ASN A 163 4.24 -2.41 14.05
C ASN A 163 5.54 -3.22 13.95
N ASP A 164 5.42 -4.53 13.71
CA ASP A 164 6.58 -5.40 13.49
C ASP A 164 7.34 -5.06 12.20
N TRP A 165 6.67 -4.46 11.21
CA TRP A 165 7.26 -4.04 9.94
C TRP A 165 7.93 -2.68 10.06
N VAL A 166 7.32 -1.75 10.78
CA VAL A 166 7.91 -0.43 11.09
C VAL A 166 9.26 -0.56 11.77
N ALA A 167 9.42 -1.56 12.63
CA ALA A 167 10.64 -1.78 13.42
C ALA A 167 11.73 -2.60 12.70
N LYS A 168 11.53 -3.03 11.46
CA LYS A 168 12.54 -3.80 10.71
C LYS A 168 13.70 -2.92 10.28
N ASP A 169 14.91 -3.47 10.29
CA ASP A 169 16.14 -2.75 9.93
C ASP A 169 16.13 -2.20 8.49
N TYR A 170 15.41 -2.88 7.58
CA TYR A 170 15.23 -2.43 6.19
C TYR A 170 14.12 -1.39 6.02
N SER A 171 13.33 -1.12 7.07
CA SER A 171 12.20 -0.21 7.00
C SER A 171 12.64 1.22 7.24
N ALA A 172 12.93 1.95 6.16
CA ALA A 172 13.01 3.40 6.24
C ALA A 172 11.60 3.97 6.04
N ASN A 173 11.02 4.58 7.07
CA ASN A 173 9.65 5.08 6.96
C ASN A 173 9.40 6.33 7.81
N PHE A 174 8.42 7.12 7.36
CA PHE A 174 7.81 8.22 8.10
C PHE A 174 6.32 7.98 8.24
N SER A 175 5.82 8.05 9.47
CA SER A 175 4.40 7.87 9.78
C SER A 175 3.79 9.16 10.31
N GLY A 176 2.99 9.84 9.47
CA GLY A 176 2.34 11.12 9.82
C GLY A 176 3.29 12.31 9.90
N GLY A 177 2.75 13.45 10.35
CA GLY A 177 3.52 14.70 10.47
C GLY A 177 3.66 15.48 9.16
N PHE A 178 2.93 15.09 8.12
CA PHE A 178 2.90 15.79 6.84
C PHE A 178 1.94 16.99 6.86
N ALA A 179 2.05 17.85 5.86
CA ALA A 179 1.23 19.05 5.77
C ALA A 179 -0.26 18.71 5.56
N ARG A 180 -1.14 19.49 6.20
CA ARG A 180 -2.58 19.35 6.00
C ARG A 180 -3.14 20.59 5.32
N PHE A 181 -3.95 20.37 4.28
CA PHE A 181 -4.59 21.42 3.52
C PHE A 181 -6.11 21.32 3.68
N ASN A 182 -6.75 22.46 3.93
CA ASN A 182 -8.20 22.50 3.94
C ASN A 182 -8.73 22.43 2.50
N ASN A 183 -9.24 21.27 2.13
CA ASN A 183 -9.80 21.01 0.80
C ASN A 183 -11.33 20.74 0.85
N GLY A 184 -11.97 21.03 1.98
CA GLY A 184 -13.41 20.80 2.18
C GLY A 184 -13.81 19.35 2.43
N LYS A 185 -12.83 18.43 2.57
CA LYS A 185 -13.05 17.01 2.84
C LYS A 185 -12.84 16.67 4.31
N ALA A 186 -13.18 15.44 4.71
CA ALA A 186 -12.85 14.93 6.03
C ALA A 186 -11.33 14.94 6.26
N THR A 187 -10.91 15.10 7.52
CA THR A 187 -9.51 15.26 7.93
C THR A 187 -8.59 14.19 7.37
N GLU A 188 -9.07 12.99 7.20
CA GLU A 188 -8.31 11.85 6.65
C GLU A 188 -7.89 12.02 5.18
N PHE A 189 -8.52 12.93 4.42
CA PHE A 189 -8.21 13.23 3.02
C PHE A 189 -7.48 14.57 2.85
N THR A 190 -6.89 15.11 3.90
CA THR A 190 -6.30 16.46 3.89
C THR A 190 -4.78 16.47 4.03
N GLU A 191 -4.14 15.32 4.18
CA GLU A 191 -2.72 15.21 4.45
C GLU A 191 -1.93 14.91 3.16
N TYR A 192 -0.88 15.70 2.94
CA TYR A 192 -0.06 15.62 1.73
C TYR A 192 1.40 15.78 2.08
N ILE A 193 2.26 15.15 1.30
CA ILE A 193 3.69 15.45 1.29
C ILE A 193 3.93 16.61 0.34
N THR A 194 4.77 17.54 0.78
CA THR A 194 5.32 18.61 -0.04
C THR A 194 6.84 18.57 0.09
N TYR A 195 7.56 19.12 -0.85
CA TYR A 195 9.02 19.22 -0.77
C TYR A 195 9.50 19.74 0.57
N ASP A 196 8.91 20.85 1.05
CA ASP A 196 9.27 21.45 2.33
C ASP A 196 9.01 20.54 3.52
N THR A 197 7.91 19.79 3.49
CA THR A 197 7.55 18.85 4.57
C THR A 197 8.55 17.70 4.64
N TYR A 198 8.92 17.14 3.49
CA TYR A 198 9.89 16.05 3.42
C TYR A 198 11.27 16.49 3.89
N THR A 199 11.80 17.59 3.37
CA THR A 199 13.12 18.12 3.74
C THR A 199 13.20 18.50 5.21
N ASN A 200 12.15 19.06 5.77
CA ASN A 200 12.10 19.39 7.20
C ASN A 200 12.05 18.15 8.09
N SER A 201 11.38 17.08 7.64
CA SER A 201 11.36 15.79 8.35
C SER A 201 12.72 15.08 8.36
N GLN A 202 13.54 15.30 7.33
CA GLN A 202 14.89 14.73 7.24
C GLN A 202 15.91 15.46 8.12
N LYS A 203 15.73 16.76 8.36
CA LYS A 203 16.68 17.57 9.16
C LYS A 203 16.73 17.18 10.64
N GLY A 204 15.78 16.39 11.11
CA GLY A 204 15.68 15.93 12.51
C GLY A 204 16.09 14.47 12.73
N LYS A 205 16.57 13.76 11.73
CA LYS A 205 17.01 12.38 11.77
C LYS A 205 18.35 12.23 11.06
#